data_12d160ccae199a2b2b9fde8b5b8880c7
#
_entry.id   12d160ccae199a2b2b9fde8b5b8880c7
#
_cell.length_a   1.000
_cell.length_b   1.000
_cell.length_c   1.000
_cell.angle_alpha   90.00
_cell.angle_beta   90.00
_cell.angle_gamma   90.00
#
_symmetry.space_group_name_H-M   'P 1'
#
loop_
_entity.id
_entity.type
_entity.pdbx_description
1 polymer ?
#
loop_
_entity_poly.entity_id
_entity_poly.type
_entity_poly.pdbx_seq_one_letter_code
_entity_poly.pdbx_strand_id
1 'polypeptide(L)'
;MKYIPSILLFFFLLSFSSCSTKTVESELPEPNPPTPVIPEEPTPEKEKMLWFDAEANFERFSKKENITYYLDLAKSTGFNKIVVDVRPVQGDALFKSSYLTPLTDLADTHIERDWDYLQFFIDEAHKRELKVTVSATIFTAGLPSSKNGMAYRDDTWDGKTCLEYTKDQGLIDIKDDKTKVSAFLNPVLPEVQDFCLNFIKELVTNYNFDGFALDYCRYPGDESDFSEATKTAFEQYIGKQLDRFPDDIFIWNTDGTKRTGTYYKKWWEFRSMVIRNFVERVRTEIKNVKPDIQLEYWAASWIHAIYGQGQNWASTEYDFSKEYSWASPEYKNTGFAGLLDTFLCGTYLTKIFGLNDPESIEYGIARAQRIVHGACKVYGTLYALNHKDNIADAVYVCLSQSEGLMVFDIVQVIEFNQWAAIKEGIQRAESL
;
A
#
# COMPACT_ATOMS: atom_id res chain seq x y z
N MET A 1 -34.44 -43.73 39.43
CA MET A 1 -34.48 -43.47 40.87
C MET A 1 -34.44 -41.93 40.98
N LYS A 2 -35.63 -41.29 41.19
CA LYS A 2 -36.20 -40.84 42.46
C LYS A 2 -35.16 -40.05 43.29
N TYR A 3 -35.28 -38.74 43.51
CA TYR A 3 -36.27 -38.05 44.35
C TYR A 3 -36.24 -36.50 44.08
N ILE A 4 -37.45 -35.93 44.11
CA ILE A 4 -37.86 -34.58 44.52
C ILE A 4 -38.45 -34.79 45.91
N PRO A 5 -38.65 -33.85 46.83
CA PRO A 5 -39.06 -32.45 46.80
C PRO A 5 -38.53 -31.58 47.97
N SER A 6 -38.83 -30.26 48.03
CA SER A 6 -39.75 -29.71 49.06
C SER A 6 -39.96 -28.21 48.95
N ILE A 7 -41.19 -27.85 48.94
CA ILE A 7 -41.89 -26.58 49.07
C ILE A 7 -41.79 -26.07 50.52
N LEU A 8 -41.63 -24.75 50.73
CA LEU A 8 -42.10 -24.10 51.98
C LEU A 8 -42.81 -22.80 51.66
N LEU A 9 -44.09 -22.83 51.93
CA LEU A 9 -45.07 -21.76 51.89
C LEU A 9 -45.07 -21.05 53.25
N PHE A 10 -45.08 -19.71 53.31
CA PHE A 10 -45.45 -19.00 54.56
C PHE A 10 -46.51 -17.93 54.25
N PHE A 11 -47.68 -18.17 54.85
CA PHE A 11 -48.79 -17.24 54.99
C PHE A 11 -48.55 -16.31 56.19
N PHE A 12 -48.86 -15.02 56.07
CA PHE A 12 -49.35 -14.25 57.21
C PHE A 12 -50.20 -13.03 56.77
N LEU A 13 -51.45 -13.16 57.01
CA LEU A 13 -52.46 -12.30 57.63
C LEU A 13 -52.59 -10.82 57.30
N LEU A 14 -53.79 -10.57 56.83
CA LEU A 14 -54.48 -9.30 56.67
C LEU A 14 -54.71 -8.57 58.00
N SER A 15 -54.54 -7.24 57.98
CA SER A 15 -55.22 -6.32 58.88
C SER A 15 -55.80 -5.15 58.07
N PHE A 16 -57.12 -5.07 58.00
CA PHE A 16 -57.91 -3.98 57.51
C PHE A 16 -57.82 -2.76 58.42
N SER A 17 -57.56 -1.59 57.89
CA SER A 17 -57.98 -0.30 58.42
C SER A 17 -58.51 0.60 57.34
N SER A 18 -59.78 0.88 57.48
CA SER A 18 -60.50 1.86 56.66
C SER A 18 -60.13 3.29 57.04
N CYS A 19 -59.88 4.15 56.09
CA CYS A 19 -60.41 5.51 56.12
C CYS A 19 -60.17 6.29 54.84
N SER A 20 -61.27 6.88 54.35
CA SER A 20 -61.36 8.18 53.66
C SER A 20 -60.80 8.30 52.26
N THR A 21 -61.70 8.28 51.30
CA THR A 21 -61.61 8.75 49.93
C THR A 21 -61.19 10.23 49.85
N LYS A 22 -60.03 10.48 49.25
CA LYS A 22 -59.73 11.71 48.49
C LYS A 22 -59.38 11.24 47.10
N THR A 23 -60.24 11.62 46.13
CA THR A 23 -59.97 11.53 44.70
C THR A 23 -58.75 12.39 44.38
N VAL A 24 -57.63 11.76 44.10
CA VAL A 24 -56.50 12.41 43.44
C VAL A 24 -56.63 12.08 41.95
N GLU A 25 -56.96 13.06 41.13
CA GLU A 25 -56.83 12.96 39.68
C GLU A 25 -55.36 12.64 39.42
N SER A 26 -55.07 11.49 38.83
CA SER A 26 -53.75 11.15 38.35
C SER A 26 -53.50 11.92 37.07
N GLU A 27 -52.76 13.01 37.14
CA GLU A 27 -52.12 13.61 35.95
C GLU A 27 -51.27 12.53 35.24
N LEU A 28 -51.63 12.22 34.02
CA LEU A 28 -50.78 11.40 33.14
C LEU A 28 -49.43 12.14 32.96
N PRO A 29 -48.29 11.48 33.04
CA PRO A 29 -47.01 12.11 32.80
C PRO A 29 -47.01 12.70 31.37
N GLU A 30 -46.61 13.94 31.26
CA GLU A 30 -46.43 14.60 29.95
C GLU A 30 -45.44 13.76 29.10
N PRO A 31 -45.73 13.61 27.78
CA PRO A 31 -44.82 12.90 26.91
C PRO A 31 -43.47 13.61 26.92
N ASN A 32 -42.37 12.86 27.17
CA ASN A 32 -41.03 13.39 27.08
C ASN A 32 -40.87 14.14 25.76
N PRO A 33 -40.26 15.33 25.74
CA PRO A 33 -39.93 16.01 24.51
C PRO A 33 -39.11 15.07 23.61
N PRO A 34 -39.37 15.08 22.28
CA PRO A 34 -38.61 14.22 21.35
C PRO A 34 -37.12 14.50 21.51
N THR A 35 -36.34 13.41 21.72
CA THR A 35 -34.86 13.48 21.74
C THR A 35 -34.40 14.22 20.49
N PRO A 36 -33.55 15.25 20.59
CA PRO A 36 -33.04 15.94 19.42
C PRO A 36 -32.41 14.91 18.49
N VAL A 37 -32.88 14.79 17.27
CA VAL A 37 -32.24 14.03 16.21
C VAL A 37 -30.95 14.82 15.88
N ILE A 38 -29.82 14.37 16.40
CA ILE A 38 -28.51 14.85 15.98
C ILE A 38 -28.43 14.44 14.50
N PRO A 39 -28.26 15.39 13.56
CA PRO A 39 -28.04 15.02 12.17
C PRO A 39 -26.83 14.06 12.14
N GLU A 40 -26.99 12.88 11.54
CA GLU A 40 -25.84 12.04 11.23
C GLU A 40 -24.86 12.86 10.40
N GLU A 41 -23.61 12.97 10.86
CA GLU A 41 -22.57 13.58 10.04
C GLU A 41 -22.50 12.81 8.72
N PRO A 42 -22.47 13.50 7.57
CA PRO A 42 -22.42 12.83 6.28
C PRO A 42 -21.19 11.92 6.26
N THR A 43 -21.40 10.66 5.95
CA THR A 43 -20.30 9.69 5.80
C THR A 43 -19.28 10.26 4.80
N PRO A 44 -18.00 10.37 5.15
CA PRO A 44 -17.00 10.93 4.26
C PRO A 44 -17.00 10.21 2.91
N GLU A 45 -16.99 10.96 1.83
CA GLU A 45 -16.94 10.40 0.48
C GLU A 45 -15.69 9.52 0.32
N LYS A 46 -15.86 8.31 -0.23
CA LYS A 46 -14.73 7.41 -0.53
C LYS A 46 -13.80 8.04 -1.56
N GLU A 47 -12.49 7.91 -1.35
CA GLU A 47 -11.51 8.36 -2.31
C GLU A 47 -11.50 7.42 -3.52
N LYS A 48 -11.51 8.01 -4.71
CA LYS A 48 -11.47 7.35 -6.03
C LYS A 48 -10.30 7.92 -6.79
N MET A 49 -9.24 7.12 -6.89
CA MET A 49 -7.92 7.53 -7.38
C MET A 49 -7.68 7.01 -8.79
N LEU A 50 -7.12 7.85 -9.67
CA LEU A 50 -6.57 7.44 -10.96
C LEU A 50 -5.07 7.65 -10.96
N TRP A 51 -4.30 6.62 -11.33
CA TRP A 51 -2.84 6.67 -11.39
C TRP A 51 -2.35 7.20 -12.73
N PHE A 52 -1.53 8.23 -12.68
CA PHE A 52 -0.82 8.83 -13.83
C PHE A 52 0.61 8.30 -13.83
N ASP A 53 0.80 7.17 -14.52
CA ASP A 53 2.10 6.54 -14.67
C ASP A 53 3.06 7.42 -15.44
N ALA A 54 4.30 7.53 -14.96
CA ALA A 54 5.31 8.40 -15.55
C ALA A 54 5.95 7.82 -16.82
N GLU A 55 6.21 6.50 -16.82
CA GLU A 55 7.00 5.86 -17.88
C GLU A 55 6.21 5.78 -19.18
N ALA A 56 5.05 5.16 -19.14
CA ALA A 56 4.23 4.95 -20.32
C ALA A 56 3.58 6.23 -20.86
N ASN A 57 3.53 7.29 -20.05
CA ASN A 57 3.00 8.60 -20.44
C ASN A 57 4.06 9.69 -20.57
N PHE A 58 5.35 9.35 -20.59
CA PHE A 58 6.44 10.32 -20.57
C PHE A 58 6.31 11.38 -21.66
N GLU A 59 6.02 11.00 -22.91
CA GLU A 59 5.76 11.91 -24.00
C GLU A 59 4.40 12.61 -23.88
N ARG A 60 3.33 11.86 -23.51
CA ARG A 60 1.97 12.40 -23.45
C ARG A 60 1.88 13.55 -22.47
N PHE A 61 2.40 13.39 -21.25
CA PHE A 61 2.34 14.42 -20.22
C PHE A 61 3.54 15.38 -20.21
N SER A 62 4.33 15.37 -21.27
CA SER A 62 5.24 16.49 -21.58
C SER A 62 4.51 17.74 -22.06
N LYS A 63 3.23 17.63 -22.40
CA LYS A 63 2.37 18.69 -22.92
C LYS A 63 1.34 19.08 -21.86
N LYS A 64 1.36 20.35 -21.44
CA LYS A 64 0.44 20.90 -20.43
C LYS A 64 -1.03 20.72 -20.82
N GLU A 65 -1.34 20.84 -22.09
CA GLU A 65 -2.70 20.69 -22.64
C GLU A 65 -3.23 19.26 -22.41
N ASN A 66 -2.38 18.26 -22.54
CA ASN A 66 -2.78 16.87 -22.26
C ASN A 66 -3.06 16.67 -20.77
N ILE A 67 -2.23 17.23 -19.90
CA ILE A 67 -2.45 17.13 -18.44
C ILE A 67 -3.82 17.73 -18.09
N THR A 68 -4.10 18.97 -18.53
CA THR A 68 -5.38 19.63 -18.24
C THR A 68 -6.57 18.85 -18.79
N TYR A 69 -6.48 18.36 -20.03
CA TYR A 69 -7.51 17.57 -20.69
C TYR A 69 -7.85 16.27 -19.91
N TYR A 70 -6.83 15.51 -19.50
CA TYR A 70 -7.06 14.25 -18.80
C TYR A 70 -7.46 14.45 -17.32
N LEU A 71 -7.11 15.55 -16.68
CA LEU A 71 -7.63 15.93 -15.38
C LEU A 71 -9.13 16.27 -15.47
N ASP A 72 -9.58 16.96 -16.53
CA ASP A 72 -11.01 17.22 -16.77
C ASP A 72 -11.80 15.91 -16.98
N LEU A 73 -11.23 14.97 -17.75
CA LEU A 73 -11.83 13.66 -17.94
C LEU A 73 -11.91 12.86 -16.64
N ALA A 74 -10.83 12.85 -15.86
CA ALA A 74 -10.81 12.16 -14.55
C ALA A 74 -11.90 12.72 -13.62
N LYS A 75 -11.99 14.04 -13.48
CA LYS A 75 -13.03 14.70 -12.67
C LYS A 75 -14.44 14.36 -13.15
N SER A 76 -14.70 14.47 -14.46
CA SER A 76 -16.03 14.21 -15.04
C SER A 76 -16.43 12.72 -14.99
N THR A 77 -15.45 11.81 -14.88
CA THR A 77 -15.67 10.37 -14.68
C THR A 77 -16.11 10.05 -13.26
N GLY A 78 -15.76 10.91 -12.29
CA GLY A 78 -16.11 10.72 -10.87
C GLY A 78 -14.90 10.44 -9.96
N PHE A 79 -13.68 10.55 -10.47
CA PHE A 79 -12.49 10.55 -9.61
C PHE A 79 -12.44 11.83 -8.79
N ASN A 80 -12.02 11.74 -7.54
CA ASN A 80 -11.83 12.87 -6.63
C ASN A 80 -10.38 13.01 -6.16
N LYS A 81 -9.49 12.10 -6.61
CA LYS A 81 -8.06 12.10 -6.31
C LYS A 81 -7.28 11.54 -7.49
N ILE A 82 -6.05 12.01 -7.68
CA ILE A 82 -5.10 11.44 -8.64
C ILE A 82 -3.85 10.98 -7.92
N VAL A 83 -3.16 10.00 -8.49
CA VAL A 83 -1.79 9.65 -8.13
C VAL A 83 -0.88 10.09 -9.25
N VAL A 84 0.11 10.92 -8.96
CA VAL A 84 1.12 11.37 -9.92
C VAL A 84 2.43 10.66 -9.60
N ASP A 85 2.86 9.77 -10.47
CA ASP A 85 4.18 9.16 -10.39
C ASP A 85 5.24 10.16 -10.84
N VAL A 86 6.26 10.37 -9.99
CA VAL A 86 7.29 11.39 -10.23
C VAL A 86 8.72 10.85 -10.21
N ARG A 87 8.88 9.58 -9.89
CA ARG A 87 10.18 8.92 -9.87
C ARG A 87 10.01 7.46 -10.29
N PRO A 88 10.08 7.19 -11.60
CA PRO A 88 9.98 5.84 -12.15
C PRO A 88 11.19 4.98 -11.78
N VAL A 89 11.15 3.69 -12.17
CA VAL A 89 12.14 2.68 -11.75
C VAL A 89 13.59 2.99 -12.21
N GLN A 90 13.76 3.88 -13.19
CA GLN A 90 15.06 4.38 -13.61
C GLN A 90 15.78 5.19 -12.52
N GLY A 91 15.03 5.79 -11.59
CA GLY A 91 15.56 6.50 -10.43
C GLY A 91 15.74 8.00 -10.62
N ASP A 92 15.42 8.56 -11.79
CA ASP A 92 15.43 9.99 -12.09
C ASP A 92 14.07 10.64 -11.76
N ALA A 93 14.04 11.98 -11.63
CA ALA A 93 12.89 12.71 -11.10
C ALA A 93 12.17 13.57 -12.13
N LEU A 94 10.83 13.59 -12.04
CA LEU A 94 9.95 14.54 -12.74
C LEU A 94 9.55 15.73 -11.84
N PHE A 95 10.37 16.06 -10.88
CA PHE A 95 10.24 17.22 -10.00
C PHE A 95 11.62 17.86 -9.78
N LYS A 96 11.64 19.10 -9.30
CA LYS A 96 12.91 19.77 -8.98
C LYS A 96 13.50 19.18 -7.71
N SER A 97 14.68 18.59 -7.83
CA SER A 97 15.39 17.97 -6.71
C SER A 97 16.86 18.36 -6.68
N SER A 98 17.40 18.46 -5.48
CA SER A 98 18.85 18.61 -5.23
C SER A 98 19.55 17.25 -5.03
N TYR A 99 18.78 16.18 -4.92
CA TYR A 99 19.26 14.82 -4.68
C TYR A 99 19.19 13.92 -5.92
N LEU A 100 18.25 14.20 -6.83
CA LEU A 100 17.93 13.37 -7.98
C LEU A 100 18.20 14.12 -9.29
N THR A 101 18.66 13.38 -10.29
CA THR A 101 18.81 13.89 -11.65
C THR A 101 17.42 14.10 -12.29
N PRO A 102 17.18 15.18 -13.02
CA PRO A 102 15.95 15.33 -13.81
C PRO A 102 15.78 14.20 -14.83
N LEU A 103 14.57 13.67 -14.95
CA LEU A 103 14.21 12.70 -15.96
C LEU A 103 13.99 13.43 -17.29
N THR A 104 15.01 13.41 -18.15
CA THR A 104 14.99 13.96 -19.52
C THR A 104 14.96 12.88 -20.58
N ASP A 105 15.49 11.70 -20.26
CA ASP A 105 15.67 10.60 -21.19
C ASP A 105 14.97 9.33 -20.68
N LEU A 106 14.03 8.84 -21.47
CA LEU A 106 13.35 7.57 -21.19
C LEU A 106 13.21 6.77 -22.50
N ALA A 107 13.78 5.57 -22.52
CA ALA A 107 13.94 4.78 -23.75
C ALA A 107 14.57 5.62 -24.88
N ASP A 108 13.92 5.71 -26.02
CA ASP A 108 14.39 6.48 -27.19
C ASP A 108 13.87 7.93 -27.21
N THR A 109 13.23 8.40 -26.16
CA THR A 109 12.59 9.71 -26.09
C THR A 109 13.39 10.65 -25.18
N HIS A 110 13.76 11.82 -25.72
CA HIS A 110 14.39 12.93 -25.00
C HIS A 110 13.44 14.09 -24.85
N ILE A 111 13.20 14.57 -23.63
CA ILE A 111 12.30 15.70 -23.36
C ILE A 111 12.89 16.58 -22.27
N GLU A 112 13.20 17.82 -22.66
CA GLU A 112 13.47 18.89 -21.70
C GLU A 112 12.21 19.70 -21.40
N ARG A 113 12.02 20.07 -20.14
CA ARG A 113 10.89 20.88 -19.68
C ARG A 113 11.39 22.17 -19.05
N ASP A 114 10.89 23.30 -19.51
CA ASP A 114 11.16 24.65 -18.96
C ASP A 114 10.21 25.01 -17.81
N TRP A 115 9.38 24.05 -17.39
CA TRP A 115 8.39 24.15 -16.34
C TRP A 115 8.48 22.99 -15.34
N ASP A 116 7.92 23.20 -14.14
CA ASP A 116 7.91 22.19 -13.11
C ASP A 116 6.72 21.24 -13.31
N TYR A 117 7.02 19.98 -13.66
CA TYR A 117 6.03 18.96 -13.98
C TYR A 117 5.09 18.69 -12.79
N LEU A 118 5.66 18.45 -11.61
CA LEU A 118 4.86 18.13 -10.43
C LEU A 118 4.03 19.34 -9.97
N GLN A 119 4.63 20.53 -9.92
CA GLN A 119 3.91 21.73 -9.53
C GLN A 119 2.73 22.00 -10.45
N PHE A 120 2.90 21.80 -11.76
CA PHE A 120 1.82 21.97 -12.73
C PHE A 120 0.67 20.98 -12.51
N PHE A 121 0.98 19.69 -12.25
CA PHE A 121 -0.06 18.70 -11.91
C PHE A 121 -0.84 19.09 -10.65
N ILE A 122 -0.13 19.51 -9.61
CA ILE A 122 -0.76 19.91 -8.33
C ILE A 122 -1.70 21.10 -8.55
N ASP A 123 -1.21 22.16 -9.21
CA ASP A 123 -1.98 23.37 -9.44
C ASP A 123 -3.25 23.10 -10.26
N GLU A 124 -3.11 22.32 -11.34
CA GLU A 124 -4.24 22.00 -12.21
C GLU A 124 -5.23 21.01 -11.60
N ALA A 125 -4.77 20.07 -10.80
CA ALA A 125 -5.63 19.15 -10.05
C ALA A 125 -6.43 19.91 -8.98
N HIS A 126 -5.78 20.73 -8.16
CA HIS A 126 -6.44 21.50 -7.11
C HIS A 126 -7.46 22.51 -7.66
N LYS A 127 -7.21 23.14 -8.82
CA LYS A 127 -8.21 23.99 -9.51
C LYS A 127 -9.50 23.23 -9.83
N ARG A 128 -9.44 21.90 -9.98
CA ARG A 128 -10.54 21.00 -10.27
C ARG A 128 -11.10 20.30 -9.02
N GLU A 129 -10.65 20.70 -7.86
CA GLU A 129 -11.01 20.03 -6.60
C GLU A 129 -10.66 18.52 -6.63
N LEU A 130 -9.55 18.18 -7.26
CA LEU A 130 -8.94 16.85 -7.21
C LEU A 130 -7.80 16.88 -6.19
N LYS A 131 -7.82 15.98 -5.21
CA LYS A 131 -6.68 15.76 -4.34
C LYS A 131 -5.53 15.13 -5.12
N VAL A 132 -4.31 15.32 -4.64
CA VAL A 132 -3.09 14.79 -5.27
C VAL A 132 -2.32 13.93 -4.29
N THR A 133 -2.12 12.67 -4.64
CA THR A 133 -1.07 11.83 -4.06
C THR A 133 0.12 11.83 -4.99
N VAL A 134 1.30 12.07 -4.45
CA VAL A 134 2.57 11.89 -5.18
C VAL A 134 3.09 10.48 -4.92
N SER A 135 3.40 9.73 -5.97
CA SER A 135 4.08 8.44 -5.88
C SER A 135 5.53 8.54 -6.30
N ALA A 136 6.39 7.83 -5.60
CA ALA A 136 7.78 7.63 -5.98
C ALA A 136 8.20 6.19 -5.71
N THR A 137 8.94 5.61 -6.65
CA THR A 137 9.62 4.33 -6.41
C THR A 137 10.80 4.58 -5.47
N ILE A 138 10.91 3.81 -4.39
CA ILE A 138 11.86 4.13 -3.31
C ILE A 138 13.24 3.54 -3.52
N PHE A 139 13.34 2.22 -3.64
CA PHE A 139 14.63 1.55 -3.71
C PHE A 139 15.10 1.20 -5.13
N THR A 140 14.35 1.58 -6.16
CA THR A 140 14.78 1.36 -7.55
C THR A 140 15.80 2.40 -7.98
N ALA A 141 16.72 2.04 -8.90
CA ALA A 141 17.85 2.89 -9.26
C ALA A 141 18.33 2.70 -10.70
N GLY A 142 17.57 2.03 -11.57
CA GLY A 142 17.97 1.87 -12.97
C GLY A 142 17.40 0.64 -13.64
N LEU A 143 17.64 0.53 -14.93
CA LEU A 143 17.12 -0.51 -15.82
C LEU A 143 18.25 -1.48 -16.23
N PRO A 144 18.31 -2.71 -15.66
CA PRO A 144 19.35 -3.67 -16.00
C PRO A 144 19.37 -4.10 -17.46
N SER A 145 18.20 -4.14 -18.11
CA SER A 145 18.05 -4.51 -19.53
C SER A 145 18.81 -3.58 -20.49
N SER A 146 18.84 -2.29 -20.20
CA SER A 146 19.51 -1.25 -21.00
C SER A 146 20.77 -0.67 -20.33
N LYS A 147 21.08 -1.05 -19.09
CA LYS A 147 22.12 -0.47 -18.24
C LYS A 147 22.01 1.06 -18.14
N ASN A 148 20.78 1.54 -17.97
CA ASN A 148 20.46 2.97 -17.89
C ASN A 148 19.87 3.31 -16.52
N GLY A 149 20.01 4.58 -16.10
CA GLY A 149 19.48 5.11 -14.86
C GLY A 149 20.55 5.33 -13.78
N MET A 150 20.09 5.70 -12.61
CA MET A 150 20.91 6.21 -11.51
C MET A 150 22.09 5.30 -11.14
N ALA A 151 21.88 3.99 -11.00
CA ALA A 151 22.90 3.03 -10.56
C ALA A 151 23.97 2.71 -11.62
N TYR A 152 23.78 3.20 -12.88
CA TYR A 152 24.71 2.93 -13.98
C TYR A 152 25.45 4.18 -14.46
N ARG A 153 25.16 5.35 -13.89
CA ARG A 153 25.69 6.63 -14.36
C ARG A 153 27.12 6.87 -13.94
N ASP A 154 27.45 6.46 -12.75
CA ASP A 154 28.78 6.57 -12.15
C ASP A 154 28.97 5.51 -11.04
N ASP A 155 30.09 5.55 -10.32
CA ASP A 155 30.47 4.60 -9.27
C ASP A 155 29.83 4.91 -7.88
N THR A 156 29.01 5.94 -7.76
CA THR A 156 28.38 6.35 -6.48
C THR A 156 27.61 5.21 -5.84
N TRP A 157 26.99 4.36 -6.65
CA TRP A 157 26.13 3.28 -6.22
C TRP A 157 26.78 1.90 -6.25
N ASP A 158 28.07 1.81 -6.53
CA ASP A 158 28.81 0.55 -6.50
C ASP A 158 28.84 -0.03 -5.09
N GLY A 159 28.53 -1.32 -4.97
CA GLY A 159 28.38 -2.02 -3.69
C GLY A 159 27.14 -1.65 -2.87
N LYS A 160 26.24 -0.80 -3.40
CA LYS A 160 25.00 -0.38 -2.72
C LYS A 160 23.73 -0.96 -3.35
N THR A 161 23.86 -1.70 -4.44
CA THR A 161 22.79 -2.47 -5.06
C THR A 161 22.62 -3.83 -4.40
N CYS A 162 21.45 -4.42 -4.53
CA CYS A 162 21.18 -5.75 -3.98
C CYS A 162 22.01 -6.83 -4.68
N LEU A 163 22.57 -7.76 -3.89
CA LEU A 163 23.09 -9.03 -4.40
C LEU A 163 22.03 -10.12 -4.32
N GLU A 164 21.80 -10.80 -5.43
CA GLU A 164 20.86 -11.91 -5.53
C GLU A 164 21.59 -13.25 -5.39
N TYR A 165 20.99 -14.18 -4.64
CA TYR A 165 21.45 -15.57 -4.56
C TYR A 165 20.61 -16.42 -5.51
N THR A 166 21.13 -16.62 -6.71
CA THR A 166 20.46 -17.37 -7.79
C THR A 166 20.99 -18.79 -7.89
N LYS A 167 20.16 -19.70 -8.44
CA LYS A 167 20.54 -21.10 -8.63
C LYS A 167 21.73 -21.28 -9.58
N ASP A 168 21.72 -20.56 -10.69
CA ASP A 168 22.60 -20.83 -11.81
C ASP A 168 23.90 -20.03 -11.77
N GLN A 169 23.88 -18.85 -11.11
CA GLN A 169 25.02 -17.92 -11.10
C GLN A 169 25.59 -17.70 -9.69
N GLY A 170 24.96 -18.28 -8.65
CA GLY A 170 25.33 -17.98 -7.27
C GLY A 170 24.99 -16.54 -6.89
N LEU A 171 25.93 -15.82 -6.28
CA LEU A 171 25.75 -14.40 -5.94
C LEU A 171 26.02 -13.52 -7.17
N ILE A 172 25.03 -12.72 -7.56
CA ILE A 172 25.11 -11.79 -8.69
C ILE A 172 24.55 -10.42 -8.27
N ASP A 173 25.21 -9.35 -8.72
CA ASP A 173 24.63 -8.00 -8.55
C ASP A 173 23.37 -7.86 -9.43
N ILE A 174 22.28 -7.40 -8.86
CA ILE A 174 21.01 -7.18 -9.58
C ILE A 174 21.18 -6.27 -10.81
N LYS A 175 22.19 -5.38 -10.80
CA LYS A 175 22.56 -4.54 -11.97
C LYS A 175 22.95 -5.36 -13.20
N ASP A 176 23.42 -6.59 -13.00
CA ASP A 176 23.88 -7.45 -14.10
C ASP A 176 22.83 -8.46 -14.56
N ASP A 177 21.71 -8.61 -13.86
CA ASP A 177 20.59 -9.44 -14.29
C ASP A 177 19.60 -8.67 -15.17
N LYS A 178 19.76 -8.79 -16.49
CA LYS A 178 18.91 -8.13 -17.49
C LYS A 178 17.43 -8.53 -17.44
N THR A 179 17.06 -9.57 -16.72
CA THR A 179 15.67 -10.02 -16.59
C THR A 179 14.91 -9.24 -15.52
N LYS A 180 15.61 -8.49 -14.69
CA LYS A 180 15.00 -7.73 -13.60
C LYS A 180 14.37 -6.42 -14.10
N VAL A 181 13.24 -6.07 -13.51
CA VAL A 181 12.51 -4.83 -13.80
C VAL A 181 13.35 -3.60 -13.47
N SER A 182 14.10 -3.65 -12.38
CA SER A 182 14.96 -2.56 -11.94
C SER A 182 16.19 -3.07 -11.18
N ALA A 183 17.26 -2.31 -11.19
CA ALA A 183 18.33 -2.40 -10.20
C ALA A 183 17.82 -1.81 -8.88
N PHE A 184 17.83 -2.63 -7.82
CA PHE A 184 17.42 -2.19 -6.49
C PHE A 184 18.61 -1.85 -5.63
N LEU A 185 18.53 -0.73 -4.92
CA LEU A 185 19.43 -0.38 -3.83
C LEU A 185 19.15 -1.28 -2.62
N ASN A 186 20.19 -1.59 -1.86
CA ASN A 186 20.06 -2.43 -0.67
C ASN A 186 19.43 -1.66 0.51
N PRO A 187 18.21 -2.01 0.95
CA PRO A 187 17.51 -1.30 2.03
C PRO A 187 18.19 -1.41 3.41
N VAL A 188 19.14 -2.32 3.59
CA VAL A 188 19.89 -2.48 4.85
C VAL A 188 20.87 -1.34 5.08
N LEU A 189 21.40 -0.75 4.01
CA LEU A 189 22.45 0.27 4.09
C LEU A 189 21.90 1.61 4.61
N PRO A 190 22.47 2.16 5.70
CA PRO A 190 22.04 3.45 6.25
C PRO A 190 22.10 4.59 5.22
N GLU A 191 23.17 4.66 4.42
CA GLU A 191 23.35 5.67 3.39
C GLU A 191 22.29 5.61 2.28
N VAL A 192 21.81 4.40 1.94
CA VAL A 192 20.69 4.21 1.00
C VAL A 192 19.39 4.72 1.61
N GLN A 193 19.12 4.37 2.86
CA GLN A 193 17.93 4.86 3.56
C GLN A 193 17.95 6.39 3.72
N ASP A 194 19.10 6.96 4.07
CA ASP A 194 19.25 8.42 4.25
C ASP A 194 19.07 9.16 2.92
N PHE A 195 19.61 8.64 1.82
CA PHE A 195 19.36 9.17 0.48
C PHE A 195 17.86 9.17 0.14
N CYS A 196 17.15 8.05 0.37
CA CYS A 196 15.73 7.96 0.12
C CYS A 196 14.92 8.93 1.00
N LEU A 197 15.25 9.06 2.28
CA LEU A 197 14.60 10.02 3.17
C LEU A 197 14.84 11.47 2.75
N ASN A 198 16.03 11.80 2.25
CA ASN A 198 16.35 13.16 1.85
C ASN A 198 15.50 13.63 0.67
N PHE A 199 15.36 12.85 -0.40
CA PHE A 199 14.51 13.25 -1.51
C PHE A 199 13.01 13.23 -1.15
N ILE A 200 12.56 12.31 -0.29
CA ILE A 200 11.17 12.29 0.21
C ILE A 200 10.88 13.58 1.01
N LYS A 201 11.78 13.95 1.91
CA LYS A 201 11.66 15.17 2.72
C LYS A 201 11.66 16.42 1.84
N GLU A 202 12.52 16.46 0.82
CA GLU A 202 12.55 17.55 -0.17
C GLU A 202 11.21 17.68 -0.89
N LEU A 203 10.64 16.57 -1.39
CA LEU A 203 9.32 16.54 -2.02
C LEU A 203 8.24 17.13 -1.12
N VAL A 204 8.11 16.61 0.11
CA VAL A 204 7.07 17.03 1.05
C VAL A 204 7.26 18.49 1.48
N THR A 205 8.50 18.98 1.55
CA THR A 205 8.80 20.37 1.92
C THR A 205 8.45 21.34 0.81
N ASN A 206 8.76 20.99 -0.44
CA ASN A 206 8.72 21.93 -1.55
C ASN A 206 7.39 21.97 -2.30
N TYR A 207 6.56 20.90 -2.19
CA TYR A 207 5.31 20.77 -2.95
C TYR A 207 4.10 20.58 -2.06
N ASN A 208 2.97 21.20 -2.42
CA ASN A 208 1.75 21.17 -1.63
C ASN A 208 0.75 20.12 -2.17
N PHE A 209 1.00 18.85 -1.89
CA PHE A 209 0.12 17.72 -2.25
C PHE A 209 -0.49 17.07 -0.99
N ASP A 210 -1.50 16.22 -1.16
CA ASP A 210 -2.38 15.70 -0.10
C ASP A 210 -1.92 14.36 0.47
N GLY A 211 -1.27 13.53 -0.35
CA GLY A 211 -0.80 12.19 0.04
C GLY A 211 0.54 11.83 -0.59
N PHE A 212 1.29 10.97 0.08
CA PHE A 212 2.55 10.41 -0.43
C PHE A 212 2.46 8.88 -0.45
N ALA A 213 2.56 8.28 -1.63
CA ALA A 213 2.52 6.85 -1.82
C ALA A 213 3.92 6.27 -1.97
N LEU A 214 4.27 5.34 -1.09
CA LEU A 214 5.49 4.55 -1.19
C LEU A 214 5.28 3.43 -2.20
N ASP A 215 5.99 3.49 -3.32
CA ASP A 215 6.06 2.42 -4.31
C ASP A 215 7.46 1.81 -4.34
N TYR A 216 7.59 0.53 -4.68
CA TYR A 216 8.84 -0.22 -4.62
C TYR A 216 9.64 -0.02 -3.32
N CYS A 217 8.97 0.28 -2.21
CA CYS A 217 9.56 0.38 -0.88
C CYS A 217 9.77 -1.02 -0.28
N ARG A 218 10.59 -1.84 -0.96
CA ARG A 218 10.73 -3.27 -0.71
C ARG A 218 12.02 -3.83 -1.30
N TYR A 219 12.32 -5.07 -0.97
CA TYR A 219 13.33 -5.85 -1.70
C TYR A 219 12.80 -6.27 -3.09
N PRO A 220 13.70 -6.58 -4.06
CA PRO A 220 13.27 -7.02 -5.39
C PRO A 220 12.53 -8.37 -5.36
N GLY A 221 12.97 -9.29 -4.49
CA GLY A 221 12.41 -10.63 -4.38
C GLY A 221 12.96 -11.40 -3.20
N ASP A 222 12.63 -12.68 -3.12
CA ASP A 222 13.09 -13.58 -2.06
C ASP A 222 14.54 -14.07 -2.26
N GLU A 223 15.15 -13.73 -3.39
CA GLU A 223 16.55 -14.01 -3.72
C GLU A 223 17.50 -12.87 -3.33
N SER A 224 17.00 -11.80 -2.70
CA SER A 224 17.75 -10.60 -2.32
C SER A 224 17.49 -10.19 -0.86
N ASP A 225 18.37 -9.48 -0.18
CA ASP A 225 19.74 -9.16 -0.52
C ASP A 225 20.69 -10.08 0.25
N PHE A 226 21.70 -10.62 -0.44
CA PHE A 226 22.68 -11.53 0.16
C PHE A 226 24.10 -10.94 0.18
N SER A 227 24.24 -9.63 0.33
CA SER A 227 25.52 -8.95 0.51
C SER A 227 26.12 -9.20 1.90
N GLU A 228 27.43 -8.98 2.04
CA GLU A 228 28.12 -9.04 3.34
C GLU A 228 27.57 -8.00 4.34
N ALA A 229 27.12 -6.84 3.87
CA ALA A 229 26.48 -5.84 4.72
C ALA A 229 25.17 -6.38 5.32
N THR A 230 24.34 -7.02 4.51
CA THR A 230 23.07 -7.62 4.95
C THR A 230 23.32 -8.83 5.86
N LYS A 231 24.33 -9.67 5.56
CA LYS A 231 24.76 -10.74 6.46
C LYS A 231 25.14 -10.20 7.83
N THR A 232 26.01 -9.19 7.87
CA THR A 232 26.46 -8.58 9.14
C THR A 232 25.27 -8.02 9.95
N ALA A 233 24.36 -7.30 9.30
CA ALA A 233 23.16 -6.77 9.95
C ALA A 233 22.24 -7.90 10.46
N PHE A 234 22.10 -8.97 9.71
CA PHE A 234 21.32 -10.13 10.12
C PHE A 234 21.96 -10.87 11.31
N GLU A 235 23.29 -11.06 11.31
CA GLU A 235 24.02 -11.63 12.44
C GLU A 235 23.84 -10.82 13.73
N GLN A 236 23.85 -9.49 13.62
CA GLN A 236 23.52 -8.59 14.73
C GLN A 236 22.08 -8.78 15.22
N TYR A 237 21.12 -8.89 14.28
CA TYR A 237 19.71 -9.09 14.58
C TYR A 237 19.43 -10.39 15.34
N ILE A 238 20.11 -11.49 14.96
CA ILE A 238 19.96 -12.81 15.62
C ILE A 238 20.90 -13.02 16.80
N GLY A 239 21.87 -12.11 17.02
CA GLY A 239 22.90 -12.22 18.08
C GLY A 239 23.88 -13.37 17.89
N LYS A 240 24.11 -13.81 16.65
CA LYS A 240 24.96 -14.96 16.33
C LYS A 240 25.59 -14.85 14.94
N GLN A 241 26.82 -15.30 14.79
CA GLN A 241 27.47 -15.43 13.48
C GLN A 241 26.94 -16.64 12.71
N LEU A 242 26.88 -16.51 11.39
CA LEU A 242 26.48 -17.54 10.45
C LEU A 242 27.71 -18.36 10.01
N ASP A 243 27.55 -19.67 9.99
CA ASP A 243 28.64 -20.58 9.62
C ASP A 243 28.75 -20.75 8.11
N ARG A 244 27.62 -20.70 7.39
CA ARG A 244 27.51 -20.99 5.94
C ARG A 244 26.50 -20.09 5.27
N PHE A 245 26.77 -18.81 5.18
CA PHE A 245 25.91 -17.88 4.44
C PHE A 245 26.18 -17.99 2.93
N PRO A 246 25.16 -18.08 2.05
CA PRO A 246 23.71 -17.97 2.31
C PRO A 246 22.98 -19.27 2.67
N ASP A 247 23.66 -20.42 2.72
CA ASP A 247 23.07 -21.74 2.93
C ASP A 247 22.32 -21.88 4.26
N ASP A 248 22.72 -21.12 5.27
CA ASP A 248 22.01 -21.06 6.55
C ASP A 248 20.60 -20.46 6.43
N ILE A 249 20.30 -19.77 5.31
CA ILE A 249 18.98 -19.25 4.98
C ILE A 249 18.22 -20.25 4.11
N PHE A 250 18.72 -20.55 2.91
CA PHE A 250 18.22 -21.61 2.05
C PHE A 250 19.30 -22.12 1.09
N ILE A 251 19.08 -23.31 0.55
CA ILE A 251 19.96 -23.94 -0.43
C ILE A 251 19.15 -24.27 -1.67
N TRP A 252 19.69 -23.98 -2.84
CA TRP A 252 19.09 -24.38 -4.11
C TRP A 252 19.23 -25.88 -4.34
N ASN A 253 18.13 -26.56 -4.62
CA ASN A 253 18.12 -27.93 -5.11
C ASN A 253 18.37 -27.95 -6.63
N THR A 254 18.76 -29.10 -7.14
CA THR A 254 19.02 -29.30 -8.59
C THR A 254 17.77 -29.05 -9.47
N ASP A 255 16.58 -29.26 -8.92
CA ASP A 255 15.29 -29.02 -9.61
C ASP A 255 14.82 -27.56 -9.57
N GLY A 256 15.58 -26.66 -8.92
CA GLY A 256 15.23 -25.25 -8.79
C GLY A 256 14.33 -24.92 -7.61
N THR A 257 14.00 -25.89 -6.77
CA THR A 257 13.33 -25.63 -5.50
C THR A 257 14.33 -25.17 -4.43
N LYS A 258 13.83 -24.54 -3.36
CA LYS A 258 14.64 -24.08 -2.22
C LYS A 258 14.45 -25.00 -1.02
N ARG A 259 15.53 -25.54 -0.48
CA ARG A 259 15.52 -26.21 0.82
C ARG A 259 15.84 -25.21 1.92
N THR A 260 14.98 -25.13 2.92
CA THR A 260 15.11 -24.17 4.02
C THR A 260 16.34 -24.43 4.88
N GLY A 261 17.08 -23.38 5.22
CA GLY A 261 18.17 -23.40 6.19
C GLY A 261 17.69 -23.15 7.62
N THR A 262 18.62 -23.16 8.55
CA THR A 262 18.35 -23.02 9.99
C THR A 262 17.67 -21.70 10.35
N TYR A 263 18.04 -20.63 9.65
CA TYR A 263 17.55 -19.27 9.95
C TYR A 263 16.49 -18.76 8.97
N TYR A 264 15.90 -19.63 8.15
CA TYR A 264 14.94 -19.29 7.12
C TYR A 264 13.82 -18.33 7.60
N LYS A 265 13.15 -18.68 8.71
CA LYS A 265 12.06 -17.85 9.26
C LYS A 265 12.56 -16.51 9.81
N LYS A 266 13.71 -16.52 10.48
CA LYS A 266 14.31 -15.29 11.04
C LYS A 266 14.82 -14.35 9.96
N TRP A 267 15.19 -14.88 8.79
CA TRP A 267 15.59 -14.07 7.64
C TRP A 267 14.43 -13.21 7.11
N TRP A 268 13.25 -13.81 6.95
CA TRP A 268 12.07 -13.05 6.52
C TRP A 268 11.62 -12.03 7.55
N GLU A 269 11.68 -12.39 8.81
CA GLU A 269 11.43 -11.48 9.93
C GLU A 269 12.37 -10.28 9.90
N PHE A 270 13.68 -10.52 9.77
CA PHE A 270 14.69 -9.46 9.68
C PHE A 270 14.44 -8.52 8.48
N ARG A 271 14.27 -9.06 7.29
CA ARG A 271 14.05 -8.24 6.08
C ARG A 271 12.79 -7.38 6.20
N SER A 272 11.71 -7.96 6.70
CA SER A 272 10.47 -7.21 6.95
C SER A 272 10.65 -6.15 8.03
N MET A 273 11.48 -6.39 9.05
CA MET A 273 11.80 -5.39 10.07
C MET A 273 12.59 -4.21 9.49
N VAL A 274 13.51 -4.46 8.57
CA VAL A 274 14.27 -3.40 7.86
C VAL A 274 13.29 -2.45 7.13
N ILE A 275 12.35 -3.00 6.36
CA ILE A 275 11.36 -2.19 5.65
C ILE A 275 10.41 -1.47 6.61
N ARG A 276 9.91 -2.15 7.64
CA ARG A 276 9.07 -1.53 8.67
C ARG A 276 9.74 -0.32 9.32
N ASN A 277 11.00 -0.48 9.72
CA ASN A 277 11.76 0.60 10.37
C ASN A 277 11.97 1.78 9.41
N PHE A 278 12.20 1.51 8.13
CA PHE A 278 12.29 2.57 7.12
C PHE A 278 10.94 3.29 6.94
N VAL A 279 9.82 2.57 6.84
CA VAL A 279 8.47 3.17 6.76
C VAL A 279 8.18 4.04 7.99
N GLU A 280 8.59 3.62 9.19
CA GLU A 280 8.45 4.41 10.41
C GLU A 280 9.26 5.71 10.37
N ARG A 281 10.50 5.66 9.85
CA ARG A 281 11.32 6.85 9.62
C ARG A 281 10.65 7.80 8.62
N VAL A 282 10.16 7.27 7.49
CA VAL A 282 9.42 8.09 6.50
C VAL A 282 8.21 8.75 7.14
N ARG A 283 7.36 7.99 7.85
CA ARG A 283 6.19 8.56 8.54
C ARG A 283 6.59 9.70 9.46
N THR A 284 7.60 9.49 10.27
CA THR A 284 8.09 10.50 11.22
C THR A 284 8.54 11.77 10.51
N GLU A 285 9.36 11.64 9.47
CA GLU A 285 9.88 12.80 8.73
C GLU A 285 8.78 13.57 7.98
N ILE A 286 7.89 12.89 7.27
CA ILE A 286 6.84 13.59 6.51
C ILE A 286 5.79 14.25 7.41
N LYS A 287 5.41 13.59 8.51
CA LYS A 287 4.44 14.15 9.47
C LYS A 287 5.02 15.32 10.27
N ASN A 288 6.34 15.36 10.48
CA ASN A 288 7.01 16.53 11.06
C ASN A 288 6.97 17.75 10.15
N VAL A 289 6.99 17.54 8.81
CA VAL A 289 6.90 18.63 7.82
C VAL A 289 5.44 19.02 7.57
N LYS A 290 4.57 18.04 7.36
CA LYS A 290 3.13 18.22 7.08
C LYS A 290 2.32 17.21 7.89
N PRO A 291 1.78 17.58 9.06
CA PRO A 291 1.04 16.67 9.94
C PRO A 291 -0.16 15.98 9.28
N ASP A 292 -0.83 16.65 8.36
CA ASP A 292 -2.06 16.18 7.71
C ASP A 292 -1.82 15.36 6.44
N ILE A 293 -0.56 15.29 5.94
CA ILE A 293 -0.26 14.50 4.73
C ILE A 293 -0.58 13.04 4.94
N GLN A 294 -1.25 12.42 3.97
CA GLN A 294 -1.56 10.98 4.05
C GLN A 294 -0.33 10.17 3.62
N LEU A 295 0.08 9.21 4.45
CA LEU A 295 1.08 8.21 4.07
C LEU A 295 0.39 6.99 3.51
N GLU A 296 0.62 6.72 2.25
CA GLU A 296 0.04 5.62 1.51
C GLU A 296 1.12 4.61 1.11
N TYR A 297 0.76 3.37 0.92
CA TYR A 297 1.69 2.32 0.52
C TYR A 297 1.03 1.41 -0.50
N TRP A 298 1.66 1.25 -1.67
CA TRP A 298 1.21 0.28 -2.66
C TRP A 298 1.97 -1.03 -2.51
N ALA A 299 1.25 -2.15 -2.45
CA ALA A 299 1.84 -3.48 -2.57
C ALA A 299 0.84 -4.49 -3.13
N ALA A 300 1.39 -5.52 -3.79
CA ALA A 300 0.60 -6.67 -4.22
C ALA A 300 -0.04 -7.39 -3.04
N SER A 301 -1.27 -7.85 -3.22
CA SER A 301 -2.05 -8.54 -2.18
C SER A 301 -1.62 -10.00 -1.92
N TRP A 302 -0.66 -10.54 -2.68
CA TRP A 302 -0.22 -11.93 -2.58
C TRP A 302 0.63 -12.19 -1.33
N ILE A 303 0.34 -13.30 -0.64
CA ILE A 303 1.06 -13.67 0.58
C ILE A 303 2.57 -13.84 0.35
N HIS A 304 2.98 -14.42 -0.77
CA HIS A 304 4.40 -14.56 -1.09
C HIS A 304 5.11 -13.21 -1.18
N ALA A 305 4.46 -12.17 -1.71
CA ALA A 305 5.04 -10.83 -1.81
C ALA A 305 5.30 -10.19 -0.42
N ILE A 306 4.53 -10.56 0.60
CA ILE A 306 4.70 -10.03 1.95
C ILE A 306 6.09 -10.37 2.49
N TYR A 307 6.43 -11.66 2.56
CA TYR A 307 7.73 -12.06 3.12
C TYR A 307 8.84 -12.04 2.09
N GLY A 308 8.56 -12.47 0.85
CA GLY A 308 9.55 -12.56 -0.23
C GLY A 308 10.13 -11.20 -0.62
N GLN A 309 9.37 -10.13 -0.44
CA GLN A 309 9.80 -8.75 -0.71
C GLN A 309 10.00 -7.91 0.57
N GLY A 310 9.80 -8.51 1.76
CA GLY A 310 9.96 -7.83 3.04
C GLY A 310 8.93 -6.74 3.32
N GLN A 311 7.79 -6.73 2.62
CA GLN A 311 6.75 -5.69 2.72
C GLN A 311 5.56 -6.17 3.57
N ASN A 312 5.76 -6.32 4.87
CA ASN A 312 4.72 -6.79 5.79
C ASN A 312 3.70 -5.69 6.12
N TRP A 313 2.79 -5.41 5.17
CA TRP A 313 1.69 -4.45 5.31
C TRP A 313 0.56 -4.94 6.25
N ALA A 314 0.78 -5.98 7.02
CA ALA A 314 -0.16 -6.48 8.02
C ALA A 314 -0.21 -5.59 9.28
N SER A 315 -1.27 -5.74 10.05
CA SER A 315 -1.30 -5.32 11.46
C SER A 315 -0.34 -6.17 12.30
N THR A 316 0.23 -5.61 13.35
CA THR A 316 1.00 -6.35 14.36
C THR A 316 0.13 -7.33 15.18
N GLU A 317 -1.19 -7.25 15.06
CA GLU A 317 -2.13 -8.19 15.67
C GLU A 317 -2.34 -9.46 14.85
N TYR A 318 -2.03 -9.42 13.54
CA TYR A 318 -2.19 -10.57 12.66
C TYR A 318 -0.98 -11.50 12.73
N ASP A 319 -1.19 -12.71 13.21
CA ASP A 319 -0.15 -13.72 13.44
C ASP A 319 -0.09 -14.73 12.27
N PHE A 320 0.79 -14.46 11.30
CA PHE A 320 1.01 -15.35 10.15
C PHE A 320 1.46 -16.77 10.55
N SER A 321 2.11 -16.96 11.70
CA SER A 321 2.62 -18.27 12.10
C SER A 321 1.52 -19.29 12.38
N LYS A 322 0.28 -18.84 12.57
CA LYS A 322 -0.88 -19.71 12.75
C LYS A 322 -1.40 -20.31 11.45
N GLU A 323 -1.09 -19.69 10.31
CA GLU A 323 -1.59 -20.11 9.00
C GLU A 323 -0.44 -20.54 8.06
N TYR A 324 0.78 -20.01 8.23
CA TYR A 324 1.88 -20.17 7.28
C TYR A 324 3.17 -20.68 7.93
N SER A 325 3.68 -21.77 7.41
CA SER A 325 4.89 -22.43 7.94
C SER A 325 6.18 -21.63 7.78
N TRP A 326 6.23 -20.67 6.88
CA TRP A 326 7.39 -19.79 6.67
C TRP A 326 7.56 -18.73 7.78
N ALA A 327 6.50 -18.38 8.48
CA ALA A 327 6.51 -17.33 9.51
C ALA A 327 7.00 -17.85 10.86
N SER A 328 7.69 -16.99 11.60
CA SER A 328 7.92 -17.14 13.05
C SER A 328 6.77 -16.50 13.83
N PRO A 329 6.56 -16.83 15.11
CA PRO A 329 5.59 -16.13 15.95
C PRO A 329 5.88 -14.62 16.09
N GLU A 330 7.15 -14.22 16.02
CA GLU A 330 7.62 -12.84 16.11
C GLU A 330 7.46 -12.06 14.81
N TYR A 331 7.21 -12.74 13.66
CA TYR A 331 7.04 -12.09 12.36
C TYR A 331 5.95 -11.01 12.38
N LYS A 332 4.89 -11.18 13.18
CA LYS A 332 3.84 -10.17 13.35
C LYS A 332 4.36 -8.80 13.80
N ASN A 333 5.46 -8.77 14.55
CA ASN A 333 6.05 -7.51 15.05
C ASN A 333 6.65 -6.65 13.92
N THR A 334 6.82 -7.22 12.73
CA THR A 334 7.30 -6.51 11.55
C THR A 334 6.18 -5.85 10.75
N GLY A 335 4.93 -6.03 11.16
CA GLY A 335 3.76 -5.41 10.52
C GLY A 335 3.80 -3.89 10.61
N PHE A 336 3.48 -3.21 9.50
CA PHE A 336 3.51 -1.76 9.43
C PHE A 336 2.19 -1.10 9.03
N ALA A 337 1.07 -1.83 8.96
CA ALA A 337 -0.25 -1.23 8.66
C ALA A 337 -0.56 -0.03 9.57
N GLY A 338 -0.27 -0.12 10.87
CA GLY A 338 -0.49 0.97 11.83
C GLY A 338 0.40 2.21 11.63
N LEU A 339 1.38 2.14 10.73
CA LEU A 339 2.21 3.28 10.33
C LEU A 339 1.64 4.00 9.10
N LEU A 340 0.66 3.42 8.41
CA LEU A 340 0.03 3.98 7.21
C LEU A 340 -1.27 4.70 7.54
N ASP A 341 -1.66 5.63 6.71
CA ASP A 341 -3.02 6.16 6.66
C ASP A 341 -3.87 5.32 5.70
N THR A 342 -3.29 4.83 4.59
CA THR A 342 -3.96 3.99 3.59
C THR A 342 -3.03 2.93 3.00
N PHE A 343 -3.54 1.71 2.90
CA PHE A 343 -2.94 0.62 2.13
C PHE A 343 -3.63 0.50 0.77
N LEU A 344 -2.89 0.75 -0.31
CA LEU A 344 -3.33 0.57 -1.69
C LEU A 344 -3.12 -0.91 -2.06
N CYS A 345 -4.15 -1.72 -1.89
CA CYS A 345 -4.10 -3.17 -2.02
C CYS A 345 -4.07 -3.60 -3.49
N GLY A 346 -2.93 -3.99 -4.01
CA GLY A 346 -2.71 -4.40 -5.40
C GLY A 346 -3.40 -5.72 -5.73
N THR A 347 -4.68 -5.67 -6.11
CA THR A 347 -5.44 -6.82 -6.61
C THR A 347 -5.44 -6.85 -8.14
N TYR A 348 -4.25 -6.92 -8.75
CA TYR A 348 -4.09 -6.92 -10.22
C TYR A 348 -4.41 -8.30 -10.82
N LEU A 349 -5.62 -8.78 -10.52
CA LEU A 349 -6.14 -10.09 -10.91
C LEU A 349 -7.15 -9.93 -12.05
N THR A 350 -7.29 -10.93 -12.91
CA THR A 350 -8.24 -10.90 -14.05
C THR A 350 -9.66 -11.28 -13.66
N LYS A 351 -9.80 -12.05 -12.56
CA LYS A 351 -11.10 -12.46 -12.05
C LYS A 351 -11.60 -11.43 -11.04
N ILE A 352 -12.83 -11.02 -11.15
CA ILE A 352 -13.43 -9.98 -10.30
C ILE A 352 -14.08 -10.58 -9.07
N PHE A 353 -15.08 -11.44 -9.28
CA PHE A 353 -15.91 -12.02 -8.22
C PHE A 353 -15.39 -13.36 -7.73
N GLY A 354 -15.60 -13.65 -6.46
CA GLY A 354 -15.30 -14.93 -5.84
C GLY A 354 -14.65 -14.81 -4.47
N LEU A 355 -15.45 -14.59 -3.41
CA LEU A 355 -14.97 -14.49 -2.02
C LEU A 355 -14.13 -15.68 -1.53
N ASN A 356 -14.29 -16.85 -2.16
CA ASN A 356 -13.53 -18.06 -1.84
C ASN A 356 -12.48 -18.42 -2.92
N ASP A 357 -12.23 -17.53 -3.87
CA ASP A 357 -11.29 -17.74 -4.96
C ASP A 357 -10.06 -16.84 -4.79
N PRO A 358 -8.89 -17.40 -4.45
CA PRO A 358 -7.67 -16.62 -4.23
C PRO A 358 -7.22 -15.76 -5.43
N GLU A 359 -7.70 -16.07 -6.63
CA GLU A 359 -7.39 -15.39 -7.88
C GLU A 359 -8.43 -14.28 -8.23
N SER A 360 -9.33 -13.92 -7.29
CA SER A 360 -10.30 -12.84 -7.50
C SER A 360 -9.94 -11.56 -6.76
N ILE A 361 -10.35 -10.41 -7.32
CA ILE A 361 -10.26 -9.10 -6.68
C ILE A 361 -10.99 -9.11 -5.33
N GLU A 362 -12.20 -9.67 -5.32
CA GLU A 362 -13.06 -9.76 -4.15
C GLU A 362 -12.37 -10.49 -2.98
N TYR A 363 -11.78 -11.64 -3.23
CA TYR A 363 -10.98 -12.36 -2.23
C TYR A 363 -9.73 -11.58 -1.79
N GLY A 364 -9.03 -10.95 -2.74
CA GLY A 364 -7.83 -10.17 -2.45
C GLY A 364 -8.09 -9.02 -1.49
N ILE A 365 -9.19 -8.28 -1.69
CA ILE A 365 -9.63 -7.20 -0.79
C ILE A 365 -10.02 -7.76 0.58
N ALA A 366 -10.87 -8.78 0.63
CA ALA A 366 -11.30 -9.40 1.89
C ALA A 366 -10.11 -9.94 2.72
N ARG A 367 -9.14 -10.57 2.03
CA ARG A 367 -7.88 -11.00 2.65
C ARG A 367 -7.08 -9.84 3.21
N ALA A 368 -6.94 -8.75 2.45
CA ALA A 368 -6.19 -7.58 2.91
C ALA A 368 -6.84 -6.94 4.13
N GLN A 369 -8.16 -6.76 4.14
CA GLN A 369 -8.89 -6.24 5.31
C GLN A 369 -8.68 -7.11 6.55
N ARG A 370 -8.75 -8.44 6.41
CA ARG A 370 -8.49 -9.39 7.51
C ARG A 370 -7.07 -9.24 8.06
N ILE A 371 -6.07 -9.07 7.18
CA ILE A 371 -4.65 -8.99 7.55
C ILE A 371 -4.32 -7.61 8.14
N VAL A 372 -4.83 -6.54 7.56
CA VAL A 372 -4.67 -5.15 8.05
C VAL A 372 -5.42 -4.94 9.37
N HIS A 373 -6.50 -5.66 9.59
CA HIS A 373 -7.26 -5.70 10.85
C HIS A 373 -7.66 -4.30 11.37
N GLY A 374 -8.05 -3.40 10.48
CA GLY A 374 -8.48 -2.04 10.83
C GLY A 374 -7.37 -1.08 11.24
N ALA A 375 -6.09 -1.46 11.10
CA ALA A 375 -4.96 -0.61 11.49
C ALA A 375 -4.75 0.59 10.56
N CYS A 376 -5.21 0.53 9.31
CA CYS A 376 -5.30 1.62 8.35
C CYS A 376 -6.46 1.36 7.38
N LYS A 377 -6.77 2.34 6.52
CA LYS A 377 -7.73 2.14 5.42
C LYS A 377 -7.16 1.17 4.38
N VAL A 378 -8.03 0.36 3.79
CA VAL A 378 -7.69 -0.52 2.66
C VAL A 378 -8.45 -0.05 1.44
N TYR A 379 -7.74 0.35 0.37
CA TYR A 379 -8.34 0.66 -0.91
C TYR A 379 -8.15 -0.50 -1.87
N GLY A 380 -9.24 -0.93 -2.52
CA GLY A 380 -9.17 -1.89 -3.61
C GLY A 380 -8.49 -1.24 -4.82
N THR A 381 -7.44 -1.88 -5.34
CA THR A 381 -6.76 -1.37 -6.53
C THR A 381 -6.84 -2.38 -7.66
N LEU A 382 -7.13 -1.90 -8.86
CA LEU A 382 -7.28 -2.74 -10.05
C LEU A 382 -6.30 -2.30 -11.16
N TYR A 383 -5.91 -3.25 -11.99
CA TYR A 383 -5.15 -2.95 -13.21
C TYR A 383 -6.08 -2.90 -14.41
N ALA A 384 -6.25 -1.71 -15.00
CA ALA A 384 -7.20 -1.47 -16.07
C ALA A 384 -6.96 -2.35 -17.32
N LEU A 385 -5.69 -2.76 -17.57
CA LEU A 385 -5.34 -3.70 -18.63
C LEU A 385 -6.08 -5.04 -18.52
N ASN A 386 -6.25 -5.54 -17.31
CA ASN A 386 -6.90 -6.83 -17.04
C ASN A 386 -8.42 -6.79 -17.26
N HIS A 387 -9.02 -5.60 -17.38
CA HIS A 387 -10.46 -5.37 -17.35
C HIS A 387 -10.95 -4.57 -18.57
N LYS A 388 -10.41 -4.88 -19.75
CA LYS A 388 -10.77 -4.18 -20.98
C LYS A 388 -12.29 -4.08 -21.22
N ASP A 389 -13.01 -5.18 -20.98
CA ASP A 389 -14.44 -5.29 -21.31
C ASP A 389 -15.36 -5.30 -20.08
N ASN A 390 -14.81 -5.32 -18.84
CA ASN A 390 -15.57 -5.49 -17.61
C ASN A 390 -15.10 -4.59 -16.44
N ILE A 391 -14.45 -3.46 -16.75
CA ILE A 391 -13.89 -2.57 -15.74
C ILE A 391 -14.97 -1.98 -14.81
N ALA A 392 -16.21 -1.82 -15.27
CA ALA A 392 -17.32 -1.36 -14.44
C ALA A 392 -17.56 -2.29 -13.23
N ASP A 393 -17.49 -3.61 -13.44
CA ASP A 393 -17.65 -4.59 -12.37
C ASP A 393 -16.45 -4.57 -11.41
N ALA A 394 -15.22 -4.43 -11.92
CA ALA A 394 -14.02 -4.34 -11.11
C ALA A 394 -14.02 -3.08 -10.21
N VAL A 395 -14.41 -1.93 -10.77
CA VAL A 395 -14.60 -0.67 -10.03
C VAL A 395 -15.68 -0.81 -8.96
N TYR A 396 -16.83 -1.40 -9.34
CA TYR A 396 -17.92 -1.67 -8.40
C TYR A 396 -17.45 -2.50 -7.20
N VAL A 397 -16.76 -3.61 -7.44
CA VAL A 397 -16.26 -4.49 -6.36
C VAL A 397 -15.26 -3.76 -5.47
N CYS A 398 -14.28 -3.06 -6.06
CA CYS A 398 -13.31 -2.30 -5.28
C CYS A 398 -13.98 -1.27 -4.36
N LEU A 399 -14.92 -0.46 -4.87
CA LEU A 399 -15.60 0.56 -4.07
C LEU A 399 -16.61 -0.01 -3.09
N SER A 400 -17.36 -1.05 -3.44
CA SER A 400 -18.38 -1.62 -2.55
C SER A 400 -17.77 -2.39 -1.38
N GLN A 401 -16.58 -2.99 -1.57
CA GLN A 401 -15.98 -3.88 -0.59
C GLN A 401 -14.77 -3.29 0.14
N SER A 402 -14.36 -2.07 -0.18
CA SER A 402 -13.24 -1.40 0.50
C SER A 402 -13.56 0.07 0.81
N GLU A 403 -12.61 0.76 1.43
CA GLU A 403 -12.77 2.15 1.86
C GLU A 403 -12.40 3.16 0.77
N GLY A 404 -11.99 2.69 -0.42
CA GLY A 404 -11.67 3.52 -1.58
C GLY A 404 -11.25 2.70 -2.79
N LEU A 405 -10.96 3.39 -3.87
CA LEU A 405 -10.58 2.84 -5.16
C LEU A 405 -9.28 3.46 -5.67
N MET A 406 -8.41 2.64 -6.26
CA MET A 406 -7.36 3.14 -7.14
C MET A 406 -7.35 2.35 -8.45
N VAL A 407 -7.41 3.08 -9.58
CA VAL A 407 -7.30 2.51 -10.93
C VAL A 407 -5.87 2.71 -11.44
N PHE A 408 -5.14 1.65 -11.63
CA PHE A 408 -3.86 1.61 -12.32
C PHE A 408 -4.09 1.11 -13.75
N ASP A 409 -3.78 1.80 -14.82
CA ASP A 409 -3.41 3.19 -14.81
C ASP A 409 -4.08 3.92 -16.01
N ILE A 410 -3.88 5.20 -16.10
CA ILE A 410 -4.51 6.06 -17.13
C ILE A 410 -4.17 5.64 -18.56
N VAL A 411 -3.04 4.96 -18.81
CA VAL A 411 -2.66 4.48 -20.15
C VAL A 411 -3.76 3.60 -20.73
N GLN A 412 -4.15 2.56 -20.02
CA GLN A 412 -5.14 1.60 -20.46
C GLN A 412 -6.54 2.21 -20.47
N VAL A 413 -6.84 3.09 -19.50
CA VAL A 413 -8.12 3.84 -19.49
C VAL A 413 -8.28 4.64 -20.79
N ILE A 414 -7.21 5.25 -21.30
CA ILE A 414 -7.18 5.97 -22.57
C ILE A 414 -7.27 5.00 -23.76
N GLU A 415 -6.41 3.99 -23.79
CA GLU A 415 -6.31 3.05 -24.92
C GLU A 415 -7.61 2.29 -25.17
N PHE A 416 -8.28 1.87 -24.09
CA PHE A 416 -9.54 1.11 -24.15
C PHE A 416 -10.78 1.99 -24.03
N ASN A 417 -10.60 3.32 -23.93
CA ASN A 417 -11.69 4.30 -23.78
C ASN A 417 -12.67 3.93 -22.64
N GLN A 418 -12.13 3.62 -21.45
CA GLN A 418 -12.89 3.04 -20.33
C GLN A 418 -13.65 4.06 -19.47
N TRP A 419 -13.59 5.36 -19.78
CA TRP A 419 -14.15 6.46 -18.96
C TRP A 419 -15.61 6.24 -18.58
N ALA A 420 -16.46 5.91 -19.56
CA ALA A 420 -17.90 5.70 -19.33
C ALA A 420 -18.17 4.47 -18.44
N ALA A 421 -17.45 3.37 -18.66
CA ALA A 421 -17.60 2.14 -17.88
C ALA A 421 -17.10 2.32 -16.43
N ILE A 422 -16.01 3.05 -16.21
CA ILE A 422 -15.53 3.40 -14.87
C ILE A 422 -16.59 4.24 -14.15
N LYS A 423 -17.14 5.27 -14.82
CA LYS A 423 -18.22 6.09 -14.27
C LYS A 423 -19.44 5.26 -13.85
N GLU A 424 -19.85 4.32 -14.69
CA GLU A 424 -20.93 3.37 -14.37
C GLU A 424 -20.63 2.57 -13.10
N GLY A 425 -19.42 2.00 -13.00
CA GLY A 425 -18.98 1.23 -11.82
C GLY A 425 -19.01 2.07 -10.54
N ILE A 426 -18.56 3.34 -10.60
CA ILE A 426 -18.63 4.30 -9.49
C ILE A 426 -20.08 4.55 -9.07
N GLN A 427 -20.96 4.90 -10.03
CA GLN A 427 -22.36 5.18 -9.74
C GLN A 427 -23.10 3.98 -9.14
N ARG A 428 -22.82 2.76 -9.61
CA ARG A 428 -23.36 1.53 -9.03
C ARG A 428 -22.95 1.33 -7.58
N ALA A 429 -21.68 1.61 -7.26
CA ALA A 429 -21.19 1.48 -5.89
C ALA A 429 -21.73 2.57 -4.94
N GLU A 430 -21.96 3.78 -5.43
CA GLU A 430 -22.53 4.91 -4.65
C GLU A 430 -24.04 4.79 -4.44
N SER A 431 -24.72 3.93 -5.18
CA SER A 431 -26.17 3.67 -5.03
C SER A 431 -26.50 2.61 -3.98
N LEU A 432 -25.49 2.00 -3.30
CA LEU A 432 -25.69 1.05 -2.21
C LEU A 432 -25.97 1.76 -0.88
#